data_2bf3426938ab817730da0e41c413a333
#
_entry.id   2bf3426938ab817730da0e41c413a333
#
_cell.length_a   1.000
_cell.length_b   1.000
_cell.length_c   1.000
_cell.angle_alpha   90.00
_cell.angle_beta   90.00
_cell.angle_gamma   90.00
#
_symmetry.space_group_name_H-M   'P 1'
#
loop_
_entity.id
_entity.type
_entity.pdbx_description
1 polymer ?
#
loop_
_entity_poly.entity_id
_entity_poly.type
_entity_poly.pdbx_seq_one_letter_code
_entity_poly.pdbx_strand_id
1 'polypeptide(L)'
;MLRYGLPKRAITAATNSVPVLSTPLQSELVMIKTDFPQLSKRERQIMDAIYRRGRATAAEVAEGVDDAPTLTAVRTTLRILEDKGHLRHEIDGVRHVYLPVLPREEARRSMLEHVTSTFFNGSRVQTMAALLGDGAGDMTDAELDRLQHLIDDARKRRSK
;
A
#
# COMPACT_ATOMS: atom_id res chain seq x y z
N MET A 1 -23.10 -65.91 -2.92
CA MET A 1 -22.96 -64.91 -1.83
C MET A 1 -21.54 -64.34 -1.91
N LEU A 2 -21.38 -63.24 -2.59
CA LEU A 2 -20.08 -62.54 -2.74
C LEU A 2 -20.17 -61.20 -2.03
N ARG A 3 -19.38 -61.04 -0.94
CA ARG A 3 -19.19 -59.80 -0.19
C ARG A 3 -18.07 -58.99 -0.89
N TYR A 4 -18.42 -57.85 -1.48
CA TYR A 4 -17.44 -56.87 -1.94
C TYR A 4 -17.15 -55.89 -0.80
N GLY A 5 -15.94 -55.99 -0.25
CA GLY A 5 -15.38 -55.00 0.65
C GLY A 5 -14.74 -53.86 -0.12
N LEU A 6 -15.20 -52.63 0.04
CA LEU A 6 -14.58 -51.44 -0.50
C LEU A 6 -13.43 -50.98 0.40
N PRO A 7 -12.26 -50.63 -0.12
CA PRO A 7 -11.18 -50.07 0.69
C PRO A 7 -11.44 -48.61 1.02
N LYS A 8 -11.29 -48.25 2.31
CA LYS A 8 -11.26 -46.89 2.79
C LYS A 8 -10.06 -46.15 2.23
N ARG A 9 -10.26 -45.19 1.30
CA ARG A 9 -9.21 -44.29 0.85
C ARG A 9 -8.94 -43.26 1.94
N ALA A 10 -7.72 -43.27 2.45
CA ALA A 10 -7.17 -42.24 3.30
C ALA A 10 -7.08 -40.92 2.51
N ILE A 11 -7.70 -39.88 3.04
CA ILE A 11 -7.59 -38.51 2.52
C ILE A 11 -6.27 -37.97 3.04
N THR A 12 -5.22 -38.03 2.21
CA THR A 12 -3.95 -37.35 2.47
C THR A 12 -4.18 -35.86 2.26
N ALA A 13 -3.98 -35.08 3.31
CA ALA A 13 -3.98 -33.61 3.26
C ALA A 13 -2.89 -33.13 2.30
N ALA A 14 -3.30 -32.66 1.14
CA ALA A 14 -2.41 -31.97 0.23
C ALA A 14 -2.09 -30.59 0.81
N THR A 15 -0.89 -30.46 1.36
CA THR A 15 -0.26 -29.18 1.68
C THR A 15 -0.13 -28.38 0.38
N ASN A 16 -0.99 -27.38 0.25
CA ASN A 16 -0.99 -26.49 -0.92
C ASN A 16 0.15 -25.48 -0.77
N SER A 17 1.38 -25.94 -1.08
CA SER A 17 2.53 -25.06 -1.24
C SER A 17 2.35 -24.31 -2.53
N VAL A 18 1.86 -23.08 -2.45
CA VAL A 18 1.87 -22.12 -3.56
C VAL A 18 3.34 -21.84 -3.90
N PRO A 19 3.81 -22.09 -5.13
CA PRO A 19 5.17 -21.74 -5.49
C PRO A 19 5.32 -20.23 -5.46
N VAL A 20 6.27 -19.74 -4.64
CA VAL A 20 6.74 -18.37 -4.67
C VAL A 20 7.47 -18.17 -6.00
N LEU A 21 6.75 -17.77 -7.02
CA LEU A 21 7.32 -17.35 -8.29
C LEU A 21 8.05 -16.02 -8.06
N SER A 22 9.35 -16.11 -7.81
CA SER A 22 10.29 -15.00 -7.95
C SER A 22 10.35 -14.61 -9.42
N THR A 23 9.41 -13.80 -9.87
CA THR A 23 9.33 -13.44 -11.29
C THR A 23 9.55 -11.95 -11.45
N PRO A 24 10.38 -11.50 -12.41
CA PRO A 24 10.58 -10.08 -12.74
C PRO A 24 9.27 -9.36 -13.14
N LEU A 25 8.21 -10.09 -13.43
CA LEU A 25 6.86 -9.60 -13.71
C LEU A 25 6.21 -8.81 -12.55
N GLN A 26 6.63 -9.04 -11.29
CA GLN A 26 6.11 -8.26 -10.16
C GLN A 26 6.65 -6.83 -10.13
N SER A 27 7.88 -6.61 -10.59
CA SER A 27 8.47 -5.27 -10.70
C SER A 27 7.84 -4.46 -11.83
N GLU A 28 7.49 -5.07 -12.95
CA GLU A 28 6.77 -4.41 -14.05
C GLU A 28 5.31 -4.11 -13.68
N LEU A 29 4.62 -5.02 -13.00
CA LEU A 29 3.26 -4.79 -12.51
C LEU A 29 3.21 -3.67 -11.46
N VAL A 30 4.24 -3.51 -10.63
CA VAL A 30 4.38 -2.42 -9.67
C VAL A 30 4.60 -1.09 -10.39
N MET A 31 5.40 -1.06 -11.45
CA MET A 31 5.65 0.15 -12.26
C MET A 31 4.38 0.68 -12.96
N ILE A 32 3.48 -0.21 -13.39
CA ILE A 32 2.23 0.17 -14.07
C ILE A 32 1.16 0.70 -13.07
N LYS A 33 1.26 0.35 -11.79
CA LYS A 33 0.21 0.65 -10.78
C LYS A 33 0.49 1.84 -9.88
N THR A 34 1.65 2.47 -9.97
CA THR A 34 2.05 3.59 -9.10
C THR A 34 1.83 4.97 -9.70
N ASP A 35 1.00 5.06 -10.73
CA ASP A 35 0.70 6.35 -11.36
C ASP A 35 -0.35 7.14 -10.54
N PHE A 36 -0.02 7.41 -9.25
CA PHE A 36 -0.81 8.30 -8.39
C PHE A 36 -1.06 9.70 -8.98
N PRO A 37 -0.20 10.26 -9.85
CA PRO A 37 -0.49 11.52 -10.53
C PRO A 37 -1.77 11.51 -11.37
N GLN A 38 -2.23 10.36 -11.84
CA GLN A 38 -3.44 10.24 -12.67
C GLN A 38 -4.74 10.12 -11.88
N LEU A 39 -4.67 10.07 -10.56
CA LEU A 39 -5.86 10.03 -9.73
C LEU A 39 -6.50 11.42 -9.61
N SER A 40 -7.81 11.51 -9.79
CA SER A 40 -8.58 12.70 -9.48
C SER A 40 -8.47 13.07 -7.98
N LYS A 41 -8.83 14.31 -7.62
CA LYS A 41 -8.83 14.74 -6.22
C LYS A 41 -9.63 13.79 -5.32
N ARG A 42 -10.80 13.35 -5.76
CA ARG A 42 -11.68 12.45 -5.00
C ARG A 42 -11.08 11.04 -4.87
N GLU A 43 -10.49 10.52 -5.93
CA GLU A 43 -9.82 9.22 -5.91
C GLU A 43 -8.65 9.21 -4.93
N ARG A 44 -7.84 10.29 -4.89
CA ARG A 44 -6.74 10.44 -3.93
C ARG A 44 -7.26 10.47 -2.49
N GLN A 45 -8.28 11.25 -2.19
CA GLN A 45 -8.87 11.32 -0.84
C GLN A 45 -9.34 9.94 -0.35
N ILE A 46 -9.95 9.14 -1.24
CA ILE A 46 -10.40 7.78 -0.90
C ILE A 46 -9.21 6.84 -0.71
N MET A 47 -8.20 6.89 -1.57
CA MET A 47 -6.97 6.12 -1.40
C MET A 47 -6.26 6.46 -0.08
N ASP A 48 -6.17 7.75 0.28
CA ASP A 48 -5.58 8.20 1.54
C ASP A 48 -6.35 7.65 2.75
N ALA A 49 -7.69 7.65 2.70
CA ALA A 49 -8.52 7.08 3.76
C ALA A 49 -8.26 5.57 3.93
N ILE A 50 -8.14 4.83 2.81
CA ILE A 50 -7.85 3.39 2.84
C ILE A 50 -6.42 3.13 3.31
N TYR A 51 -5.42 3.88 2.85
CA TYR A 51 -4.04 3.73 3.32
C TYR A 51 -3.86 4.04 4.80
N ARG A 52 -4.60 5.01 5.35
CA ARG A 52 -4.57 5.31 6.79
C ARG A 52 -5.11 4.15 7.63
N ARG A 53 -6.18 3.48 7.17
CA ARG A 53 -6.84 2.37 7.89
C ARG A 53 -6.25 1.00 7.58
N GLY A 54 -5.52 0.87 6.46
CA GLY A 54 -5.03 -0.39 5.92
C GLY A 54 -6.10 -1.19 5.16
N ARG A 55 -7.34 -1.19 5.66
CA ARG A 55 -8.55 -1.78 5.05
C ARG A 55 -9.78 -1.00 5.51
N ALA A 56 -10.79 -0.89 4.64
CA ALA A 56 -12.02 -0.19 5.00
C ALA A 56 -13.23 -0.63 4.17
N THR A 57 -14.42 -0.56 4.77
CA THR A 57 -15.70 -0.63 4.07
C THR A 57 -16.03 0.71 3.43
N ALA A 58 -16.99 0.73 2.51
CA ALA A 58 -17.44 1.99 1.89
C ALA A 58 -18.00 3.00 2.91
N ALA A 59 -18.63 2.53 3.99
CA ALA A 59 -19.13 3.40 5.06
C ALA A 59 -17.99 4.06 5.83
N GLU A 60 -16.99 3.28 6.25
CA GLU A 60 -15.81 3.78 6.95
C GLU A 60 -14.98 4.74 6.09
N VAL A 61 -14.92 4.53 4.77
CA VAL A 61 -14.30 5.47 3.84
C VAL A 61 -15.08 6.78 3.78
N ALA A 62 -16.42 6.72 3.71
CA ALA A 62 -17.26 7.92 3.69
C ALA A 62 -17.09 8.79 4.94
N GLU A 63 -16.93 8.17 6.12
CA GLU A 63 -16.64 8.85 7.39
C GLU A 63 -15.25 9.48 7.43
N GLY A 64 -14.29 8.90 6.73
CA GLY A 64 -12.88 9.31 6.77
C GLY A 64 -12.45 10.31 5.68
N VAL A 65 -13.38 10.74 4.82
CA VAL A 65 -13.13 11.68 3.73
C VAL A 65 -13.80 13.03 4.00
N ASP A 66 -13.03 14.10 3.83
CA ASP A 66 -13.56 15.46 3.92
C ASP A 66 -14.63 15.72 2.84
N ASP A 67 -15.51 16.70 3.06
CA ASP A 67 -16.66 17.05 2.20
C ASP A 67 -17.79 16.00 2.20
N ALA A 68 -17.87 15.13 3.21
CA ALA A 68 -18.94 14.16 3.46
C ALA A 68 -19.60 13.62 2.18
N PRO A 69 -18.90 12.86 1.32
CA PRO A 69 -19.48 12.34 0.09
C PRO A 69 -20.60 11.36 0.42
N THR A 70 -21.62 11.32 -0.44
CA THR A 70 -22.67 10.31 -0.28
C THR A 70 -22.09 8.90 -0.39
N LEU A 71 -22.64 7.95 0.35
CA LEU A 71 -22.21 6.55 0.31
C LEU A 71 -22.22 5.98 -1.11
N THR A 72 -23.19 6.42 -1.94
CA THR A 72 -23.28 6.03 -3.36
C THR A 72 -22.07 6.55 -4.15
N ALA A 73 -21.69 7.81 -3.97
CA ALA A 73 -20.52 8.38 -4.64
C ALA A 73 -19.22 7.68 -4.22
N VAL A 74 -19.08 7.34 -2.93
CA VAL A 74 -17.94 6.56 -2.43
C VAL A 74 -17.87 5.19 -3.09
N ARG A 75 -18.99 4.45 -3.13
CA ARG A 75 -19.04 3.13 -3.79
C ARG A 75 -18.68 3.19 -5.28
N THR A 76 -19.16 4.20 -5.98
CA THR A 76 -18.81 4.41 -7.38
C THR A 76 -17.30 4.65 -7.55
N THR A 77 -16.70 5.50 -6.72
CA THR A 77 -15.28 5.79 -6.81
C THR A 77 -14.41 4.60 -6.38
N LEU A 78 -14.84 3.83 -5.38
CA LEU A 78 -14.17 2.59 -4.98
C LEU A 78 -14.13 1.58 -6.12
N ARG A 79 -15.23 1.42 -6.85
CA ARG A 79 -15.29 0.56 -8.04
C ARG A 79 -14.35 1.05 -9.15
N ILE A 80 -14.33 2.36 -9.41
CA ILE A 80 -13.39 2.94 -10.39
C ILE A 80 -11.94 2.67 -10.01
N LEU A 81 -11.59 2.81 -8.71
CA LEU A 81 -10.25 2.53 -8.20
C LEU A 81 -9.89 1.03 -8.30
N GLU A 82 -10.86 0.17 -8.12
CA GLU A 82 -10.70 -1.27 -8.32
C GLU A 82 -10.51 -1.62 -9.80
N ASP A 83 -11.33 -1.06 -10.69
CA ASP A 83 -11.20 -1.22 -12.15
C ASP A 83 -9.83 -0.70 -12.66
N LYS A 84 -9.31 0.37 -12.06
CA LYS A 84 -7.95 0.89 -12.32
C LYS A 84 -6.84 0.04 -11.68
N GLY A 85 -7.18 -0.96 -10.86
CA GLY A 85 -6.24 -1.85 -10.20
C GLY A 85 -5.49 -1.23 -9.01
N HIS A 86 -5.99 -0.13 -8.43
CA HIS A 86 -5.43 0.46 -7.21
C HIS A 86 -5.95 -0.21 -5.94
N LEU A 87 -7.18 -0.71 -5.99
CA LEU A 87 -7.83 -1.42 -4.90
C LEU A 87 -8.20 -2.85 -5.30
N ARG A 88 -8.41 -3.68 -4.32
CA ARG A 88 -9.12 -4.95 -4.38
C ARG A 88 -10.11 -5.01 -3.24
N HIS A 89 -11.14 -5.84 -3.32
CA HIS A 89 -12.01 -6.08 -2.19
C HIS A 89 -12.03 -7.54 -1.77
N GLU A 90 -12.37 -7.74 -0.50
CA GLU A 90 -12.65 -9.02 0.11
C GLU A 90 -14.08 -8.98 0.65
N ILE A 91 -14.76 -10.12 0.68
CA ILE A 91 -16.11 -10.24 1.23
C ILE A 91 -15.98 -10.62 2.70
N ASP A 92 -16.50 -9.79 3.59
CA ASP A 92 -16.59 -10.05 5.03
C ASP A 92 -18.07 -10.07 5.43
N GLY A 93 -18.63 -11.27 5.50
CA GLY A 93 -20.07 -11.50 5.65
C GLY A 93 -20.85 -10.95 4.45
N VAL A 94 -21.62 -9.89 4.68
CA VAL A 94 -22.41 -9.20 3.63
C VAL A 94 -21.74 -7.90 3.14
N ARG A 95 -20.52 -7.61 3.62
CA ARG A 95 -19.83 -6.34 3.35
C ARG A 95 -18.64 -6.55 2.43
N HIS A 96 -18.42 -5.60 1.53
CA HIS A 96 -17.18 -5.48 0.79
C HIS A 96 -16.19 -4.64 1.60
N VAL A 97 -15.03 -5.20 1.87
CA VAL A 97 -13.90 -4.53 2.55
C VAL A 97 -12.82 -4.30 1.51
N TYR A 98 -12.48 -3.05 1.28
CA TYR A 98 -11.51 -2.65 0.27
C TYR A 98 -10.11 -2.56 0.89
N LEU A 99 -9.12 -3.03 0.14
CA LEU A 99 -7.71 -3.02 0.50
C LEU A 99 -6.89 -2.45 -0.66
N PRO A 100 -5.79 -1.75 -0.39
CA PRO A 100 -4.90 -1.31 -1.45
C PRO A 100 -4.21 -2.54 -2.07
N VAL A 101 -4.08 -2.55 -3.40
CA VAL A 101 -3.31 -3.59 -4.11
C VAL A 101 -1.82 -3.45 -3.81
N LEU A 102 -1.33 -2.20 -3.78
CA LEU A 102 0.05 -1.89 -3.40
C LEU A 102 0.13 -1.70 -1.87
N PRO A 103 0.97 -2.46 -1.15
CA PRO A 103 1.17 -2.27 0.28
C PRO A 103 1.62 -0.85 0.62
N ARG A 104 1.19 -0.33 1.78
CA ARG A 104 1.49 1.04 2.21
C ARG A 104 2.97 1.39 2.16
N GLU A 105 3.84 0.48 2.57
CA GLU A 105 5.29 0.71 2.57
C GLU A 105 5.87 0.84 1.16
N GLU A 106 5.36 0.06 0.23
CA GLU A 106 5.76 0.14 -1.18
C GLU A 106 5.22 1.41 -1.83
N ALA A 107 3.97 1.77 -1.56
CA ALA A 107 3.37 3.03 -2.01
C ALA A 107 4.18 4.24 -1.51
N ARG A 108 4.55 4.25 -0.23
CA ARG A 108 5.38 5.29 0.38
C ARG A 108 6.74 5.41 -0.31
N ARG A 109 7.41 4.28 -0.55
CA ARG A 109 8.71 4.26 -1.25
C ARG A 109 8.60 4.83 -2.64
N SER A 110 7.62 4.39 -3.41
CA SER A 110 7.37 4.86 -4.77
C SER A 110 7.08 6.36 -4.84
N MET A 111 6.24 6.86 -3.92
CA MET A 111 5.95 8.30 -3.83
C MET A 111 7.19 9.12 -3.52
N LEU A 112 8.00 8.70 -2.54
CA LEU A 112 9.25 9.38 -2.21
C LEU A 112 10.23 9.37 -3.39
N GLU A 113 10.31 8.26 -4.10
CA GLU A 113 11.17 8.14 -5.28
C GLU A 113 10.69 9.05 -6.42
N HIS A 114 9.39 9.11 -6.65
CA HIS A 114 8.78 10.02 -7.63
C HIS A 114 9.07 11.49 -7.29
N VAL A 115 8.79 11.93 -6.06
CA VAL A 115 9.05 13.31 -5.63
C VAL A 115 10.55 13.64 -5.75
N THR A 116 11.41 12.74 -5.27
CA THR A 116 12.87 12.93 -5.33
C THR A 116 13.38 13.05 -6.75
N SER A 117 12.91 12.20 -7.67
CA SER A 117 13.32 12.25 -9.08
C SER A 117 12.78 13.49 -9.79
N THR A 118 11.51 13.84 -9.57
CA THR A 118 10.84 14.91 -10.30
C THR A 118 11.30 16.31 -9.86
N PHE A 119 11.45 16.55 -8.55
CA PHE A 119 11.71 17.88 -8.01
C PHE A 119 13.13 18.09 -7.50
N PHE A 120 13.88 17.01 -7.24
CA PHE A 120 15.22 17.07 -6.65
C PHE A 120 16.28 16.35 -7.48
N ASN A 121 16.04 16.12 -8.78
CA ASN A 121 16.98 15.46 -9.71
C ASN A 121 17.55 14.13 -9.16
N GLY A 122 16.76 13.36 -8.43
CA GLY A 122 17.17 12.11 -7.79
C GLY A 122 18.02 12.28 -6.52
N SER A 123 18.26 13.50 -6.07
CA SER A 123 19.09 13.79 -4.89
C SER A 123 18.32 13.62 -3.59
N ARG A 124 18.53 12.50 -2.91
CA ARG A 124 17.97 12.25 -1.58
C ARG A 124 18.43 13.27 -0.55
N VAL A 125 19.65 13.79 -0.68
CA VAL A 125 20.20 14.81 0.23
C VAL A 125 19.42 16.10 0.10
N GLN A 126 19.15 16.56 -1.14
CA GLN A 126 18.35 17.77 -1.37
C GLN A 126 16.90 17.59 -0.90
N THR A 127 16.30 16.42 -1.10
CA THR A 127 14.97 16.11 -0.59
C THR A 127 14.90 16.19 0.93
N MET A 128 15.89 15.59 1.63
CA MET A 128 15.99 15.66 3.10
C MET A 128 16.25 17.09 3.59
N ALA A 129 17.12 17.84 2.91
CA ALA A 129 17.41 19.23 3.26
C ALA A 129 16.17 20.13 3.13
N ALA A 130 15.35 19.94 2.08
CA ALA A 130 14.09 20.66 1.93
C ALA A 130 13.10 20.35 3.05
N LEU A 131 12.93 19.05 3.38
CA LEU A 131 12.04 18.62 4.47
C LEU A 131 12.50 19.17 5.84
N LEU A 132 13.81 19.25 6.07
CA LEU A 132 14.35 19.81 7.32
C LEU A 132 14.33 21.35 7.33
N GLY A 133 14.58 22.00 6.18
CA GLY A 133 14.61 23.46 6.08
C GLY A 133 13.24 24.10 6.34
N ASP A 134 12.19 23.55 5.74
CA ASP A 134 10.83 24.08 5.87
C ASP A 134 10.11 23.60 7.14
N GLY A 135 10.49 22.43 7.69
CA GLY A 135 9.81 21.77 8.80
C GLY A 135 10.62 21.64 10.09
N ALA A 136 11.86 22.17 10.16
CA ALA A 136 12.69 22.01 11.36
C ALA A 136 12.12 22.70 12.60
N GLY A 137 11.35 23.77 12.42
CA GLY A 137 10.68 24.48 13.51
C GLY A 137 9.55 23.71 14.19
N ASP A 138 9.02 22.69 13.51
CA ASP A 138 7.93 21.84 14.01
C ASP A 138 8.44 20.52 14.64
N MET A 139 9.76 20.29 14.59
CA MET A 139 10.37 19.07 15.12
C MET A 139 10.86 19.28 16.57
N THR A 140 10.62 18.28 17.38
CA THR A 140 11.17 18.22 18.75
C THR A 140 12.64 17.79 18.71
N ASP A 141 13.41 18.15 19.77
CA ASP A 141 14.80 17.73 19.94
C ASP A 141 14.94 16.18 19.86
N ALA A 142 14.00 15.44 20.42
CA ALA A 142 13.98 13.98 20.36
C ALA A 142 13.81 13.44 18.93
N GLU A 143 13.08 14.12 18.06
CA GLU A 143 12.93 13.74 16.65
C GLU A 143 14.22 14.05 15.87
N LEU A 144 14.85 15.17 16.15
CA LEU A 144 16.16 15.53 15.57
C LEU A 144 17.26 14.53 15.98
N ASP A 145 17.33 14.15 17.25
CA ASP A 145 18.24 13.11 17.74
C ASP A 145 18.00 11.77 17.03
N ARG A 146 16.74 11.40 16.83
CA ARG A 146 16.39 10.17 16.09
C ARG A 146 16.87 10.20 14.64
N LEU A 147 16.75 11.35 13.96
CA LEU A 147 17.30 11.53 12.61
C LEU A 147 18.83 11.42 12.60
N GLN A 148 19.51 12.01 13.57
CA GLN A 148 20.95 11.89 13.71
C GLN A 148 21.39 10.43 13.86
N HIS A 149 20.71 9.64 14.69
CA HIS A 149 20.98 8.20 14.83
C HIS A 149 20.79 7.43 13.52
N LEU A 150 19.75 7.75 12.74
CA LEU A 150 19.53 7.12 11.43
C LEU A 150 20.66 7.41 10.45
N ILE A 151 21.20 8.64 10.47
CA ILE A 151 22.35 9.03 9.65
C ILE A 151 23.61 8.26 10.07
N ASP A 152 23.87 8.15 11.35
CA ASP A 152 25.04 7.46 11.87
C ASP A 152 25.00 5.95 11.59
N ASP A 153 23.81 5.34 11.67
CA ASP A 153 23.63 3.94 11.30
C ASP A 153 23.78 3.72 9.78
N ALA A 154 23.38 4.67 8.97
CA ALA A 154 23.62 4.61 7.52
C ALA A 154 25.11 4.71 7.19
N ARG A 155 25.89 5.54 7.91
CA ARG A 155 27.36 5.63 7.79
C ARG A 155 28.04 4.32 8.17
N LYS A 156 27.66 3.70 9.32
CA LYS A 156 28.20 2.41 9.77
C LYS A 156 27.96 1.29 8.78
N ARG A 157 26.77 1.25 8.14
CA ARG A 157 26.44 0.23 7.11
C ARG A 157 27.28 0.38 5.84
N ARG A 158 27.70 1.59 5.51
CA ARG A 158 28.53 1.88 4.32
C ARG A 158 30.01 1.58 4.53
N SER A 159 30.46 1.47 5.78
CA SER A 159 31.86 1.19 6.16
C SER A 159 32.15 -0.31 6.32
N LYS A 160 31.17 -1.18 6.09
CA LYS A 160 31.31 -2.65 6.05
C LYS A 160 31.24 -3.15 4.62
#